data_6ea9fd4280d7cc75b75021956fb96c1d
#
_entry.id   6ea9fd4280d7cc75b75021956fb96c1d
#
_cell.length_a   1.000
_cell.length_b   1.000
_cell.length_c   1.000
_cell.angle_alpha   90.00
_cell.angle_beta   90.00
_cell.angle_gamma   90.00
#
_symmetry.space_group_name_H-M   'P 1'
#
loop_
_entity.id
_entity.type
_entity.pdbx_description
1 polymer ?
#
loop_
_entity_poly.entity_id
_entity_poly.type
_entity_poly.pdbx_seq_one_letter_code
_entity_poly.pdbx_strand_id
1 'polypeptide(L)'
;DEATLLNKFLLKYYEIMPTLITGWNIDFFDIPYLYNRICHVLGESQARTLSPIKDVIWLKHRNRYRISGVSCLDYMALYKNFTYNEESSYSLEAISQKELGKGKMKYEGTLDDLMKNDIQGYIDYNMNDVDLVYEIDQKMKLMDLARGICHKGHVPYEDFLFPTRYLDGAALTYMKRLGIVAPNKPRHDEIKHVDLLGAYVKAPNPGRYKWVYDLDLTSLYPSII
;
A
#
# COMPACT_ATOMS: atom_id res chain seq x y z
N ASP A 1 19.70 5.13 -25.43
CA ASP A 1 18.31 4.91 -25.80
C ASP A 1 17.53 4.25 -24.64
N GLU A 2 16.22 4.25 -24.72
CA GLU A 2 15.33 3.73 -23.68
C GLU A 2 15.48 2.21 -23.47
N ALA A 3 15.67 1.44 -24.53
CA ALA A 3 15.86 0.00 -24.43
C ALA A 3 17.12 -0.34 -23.63
N THR A 4 18.20 0.41 -23.85
CA THR A 4 19.45 0.28 -23.06
C THR A 4 19.22 0.64 -21.59
N LEU A 5 18.46 1.69 -21.30
CA LEU A 5 18.12 2.09 -19.92
C LEU A 5 17.33 0.99 -19.21
N LEU A 6 16.27 0.47 -19.84
CA LEU A 6 15.44 -0.59 -19.28
C LEU A 6 16.21 -1.90 -19.08
N ASN A 7 17.09 -2.27 -20.01
CA ASN A 7 17.96 -3.44 -19.85
C ASN A 7 18.92 -3.27 -18.67
N LYS A 8 19.56 -2.10 -18.51
CA LYS A 8 20.41 -1.81 -17.35
C LYS A 8 19.63 -1.84 -16.03
N PHE A 9 18.40 -1.32 -16.04
CA PHE A 9 17.51 -1.40 -14.89
C PHE A 9 17.22 -2.87 -14.51
N LEU A 10 16.82 -3.69 -15.48
CA LEU A 10 16.53 -5.11 -15.23
C LEU A 10 17.75 -5.89 -14.73
N LEU A 11 18.96 -5.61 -15.29
CA LEU A 11 20.20 -6.20 -14.79
C LEU A 11 20.46 -5.82 -13.32
N LYS A 12 20.30 -4.54 -12.98
CA LYS A 12 20.48 -4.07 -11.61
C LYS A 12 19.41 -4.62 -10.67
N TYR A 13 18.18 -4.66 -11.12
CA TYR A 13 17.08 -5.26 -10.39
C TYR A 13 17.35 -6.74 -10.09
N TYR A 14 17.86 -7.48 -11.07
CA TYR A 14 18.22 -8.88 -10.91
C TYR A 14 19.41 -9.10 -9.96
N GLU A 15 20.42 -8.22 -9.99
CA GLU A 15 21.54 -8.25 -9.02
C GLU A 15 21.04 -8.05 -7.58
N ILE A 16 20.12 -7.12 -7.37
CA ILE A 16 19.57 -6.80 -6.05
C ILE A 16 18.63 -7.90 -5.57
N MET A 17 17.85 -8.51 -6.46
CA MET A 17 16.82 -9.51 -6.14
C MET A 17 15.91 -9.05 -4.98
N PRO A 18 15.20 -7.93 -5.11
CA PRO A 18 14.43 -7.40 -4.00
C PRO A 18 13.31 -8.36 -3.60
N THR A 19 13.16 -8.59 -2.32
CA THR A 19 12.02 -9.33 -1.77
C THR A 19 10.86 -8.41 -1.42
N LEU A 20 11.15 -7.12 -1.29
CA LEU A 20 10.20 -6.08 -0.98
C LEU A 20 10.54 -4.81 -1.75
N ILE A 21 9.51 -4.19 -2.32
CA ILE A 21 9.57 -2.90 -2.99
C ILE A 21 8.61 -1.95 -2.29
N THR A 22 9.06 -0.73 -2.05
CA THR A 22 8.22 0.34 -1.51
C THR A 22 8.47 1.64 -2.25
N GLY A 23 7.53 2.56 -2.12
CA GLY A 23 7.57 3.91 -2.66
C GLY A 23 6.21 4.58 -2.49
N TRP A 24 6.07 5.79 -2.95
CA TRP A 24 4.84 6.57 -2.80
C TRP A 24 3.89 6.34 -3.97
N ASN A 25 2.73 5.72 -3.71
CA ASN A 25 1.71 5.42 -4.72
C ASN A 25 2.18 4.43 -5.82
N ILE A 26 3.08 3.52 -5.48
CA ILE A 26 3.71 2.60 -6.43
C ILE A 26 2.72 1.62 -7.05
N ASP A 27 1.68 1.21 -6.31
CA ASP A 27 0.70 0.24 -6.77
C ASP A 27 -0.10 0.75 -7.98
N PHE A 28 -0.32 2.07 -8.06
CA PHE A 28 -1.15 2.69 -9.09
C PHE A 28 -0.36 3.44 -10.16
N PHE A 29 0.90 3.77 -9.91
CA PHE A 29 1.71 4.53 -10.85
C PHE A 29 2.98 3.79 -11.28
N ASP A 30 3.96 3.63 -10.39
CA ASP A 30 5.30 3.17 -10.76
C ASP A 30 5.30 1.74 -11.29
N ILE A 31 4.69 0.80 -10.58
CA ILE A 31 4.67 -0.61 -10.98
C ILE A 31 3.90 -0.83 -12.29
N PRO A 32 2.67 -0.30 -12.47
CA PRO A 32 1.96 -0.42 -13.74
C PRO A 32 2.70 0.22 -14.90
N TYR A 33 3.25 1.42 -14.69
CA TYR A 33 4.01 2.10 -15.74
C TYR A 33 5.25 1.29 -16.14
N LEU A 34 6.06 0.90 -15.18
CA LEU A 34 7.29 0.15 -15.40
C LEU A 34 7.02 -1.17 -16.13
N TYR A 35 6.08 -1.98 -15.63
CA TYR A 35 5.73 -3.25 -16.25
C TYR A 35 5.27 -3.07 -17.70
N ASN A 36 4.30 -2.17 -17.91
CA ASN A 36 3.76 -1.92 -19.24
C ASN A 36 4.82 -1.33 -20.19
N ARG A 37 5.71 -0.48 -19.69
CA ARG A 37 6.77 0.12 -20.50
C ARG A 37 7.81 -0.92 -20.90
N ILE A 38 8.22 -1.80 -20.00
CA ILE A 38 9.11 -2.92 -20.32
C ILE A 38 8.44 -3.85 -21.35
N CYS A 39 7.15 -4.19 -21.17
CA CYS A 39 6.40 -4.98 -22.15
C CYS A 39 6.44 -4.35 -23.53
N HIS A 40 6.24 -3.03 -23.62
CA HIS A 40 6.18 -2.32 -24.90
C HIS A 40 7.55 -2.27 -25.60
N VAL A 41 8.63 -2.03 -24.86
CA VAL A 41 9.97 -1.79 -25.43
C VAL A 41 10.78 -3.08 -25.58
N LEU A 42 10.73 -3.97 -24.59
CA LEU A 42 11.56 -5.18 -24.51
C LEU A 42 10.77 -6.49 -24.65
N GLY A 43 9.44 -6.41 -24.62
CA GLY A 43 8.55 -7.57 -24.69
C GLY A 43 8.14 -8.12 -23.31
N GLU A 44 7.00 -8.83 -23.29
CA GLU A 44 6.39 -9.35 -22.05
C GLU A 44 7.30 -10.34 -21.30
N SER A 45 8.07 -11.13 -22.02
CA SER A 45 9.00 -12.09 -21.40
C SER A 45 10.03 -11.40 -20.51
N GLN A 46 10.51 -10.23 -20.92
CA GLN A 46 11.42 -9.41 -20.11
C GLN A 46 10.72 -8.74 -18.95
N ALA A 47 9.51 -8.22 -19.14
CA ALA A 47 8.73 -7.63 -18.05
C ALA A 47 8.42 -8.63 -16.94
N ARG A 48 8.18 -9.88 -17.28
CA ARG A 48 7.95 -10.97 -16.32
C ARG A 48 9.16 -11.28 -15.45
N THR A 49 10.38 -10.86 -15.82
CA THR A 49 11.59 -11.04 -14.99
C THR A 49 11.62 -10.16 -13.74
N LEU A 50 10.68 -9.21 -13.60
CA LEU A 50 10.44 -8.53 -12.32
C LEU A 50 10.04 -9.50 -11.21
N SER A 51 9.44 -10.65 -11.57
CA SER A 51 9.17 -11.75 -10.66
C SER A 51 10.29 -12.81 -10.75
N PRO A 52 10.84 -13.27 -9.62
CA PRO A 52 11.85 -14.34 -9.61
C PRO A 52 11.35 -15.66 -10.22
N ILE A 53 10.03 -15.87 -10.23
CA ILE A 53 9.37 -17.03 -10.85
C ILE A 53 8.65 -16.69 -12.16
N LYS A 54 8.88 -15.49 -12.70
CA LYS A 54 8.30 -14.97 -13.96
C LYS A 54 6.76 -14.93 -13.96
N ASP A 55 6.17 -14.75 -12.79
CA ASP A 55 4.72 -14.66 -12.61
C ASP A 55 4.33 -13.26 -12.16
N VAL A 56 3.78 -12.47 -13.10
CA VAL A 56 3.24 -11.13 -12.87
C VAL A 56 1.80 -11.11 -13.34
N ILE A 57 0.87 -10.80 -12.45
CA ILE A 57 -0.57 -10.92 -12.68
C ILE A 57 -1.25 -9.58 -12.43
N TRP A 58 -2.09 -9.15 -13.39
CA TRP A 58 -2.99 -8.01 -13.20
C TRP A 58 -4.21 -8.41 -12.37
N LEU A 59 -4.35 -7.84 -11.21
CA LEU A 59 -5.49 -8.04 -10.31
C LEU A 59 -6.60 -7.04 -10.62
N LYS A 60 -7.54 -7.41 -11.50
CA LYS A 60 -8.65 -6.54 -11.95
C LYS A 60 -9.44 -5.90 -10.79
N HIS A 61 -9.74 -6.70 -9.75
CA HIS A 61 -10.52 -6.25 -8.59
C HIS A 61 -9.80 -5.27 -7.68
N ARG A 62 -8.45 -5.17 -7.81
CA ARG A 62 -7.60 -4.25 -7.02
C ARG A 62 -6.93 -3.18 -7.87
N ASN A 63 -7.10 -3.25 -9.19
CA ASN A 63 -6.51 -2.34 -10.17
C ASN A 63 -4.99 -2.18 -10.01
N ARG A 64 -4.27 -3.28 -9.77
CA ARG A 64 -2.81 -3.29 -9.58
C ARG A 64 -2.17 -4.59 -10.06
N TYR A 65 -0.87 -4.56 -10.32
CA TYR A 65 -0.09 -5.76 -10.57
C TYR A 65 0.33 -6.45 -9.26
N ARG A 66 0.34 -7.78 -9.29
CA ARG A 66 1.01 -8.62 -8.31
C ARG A 66 2.25 -9.21 -8.95
N ILE A 67 3.41 -8.96 -8.35
CA ILE A 67 4.68 -9.55 -8.74
C ILE A 67 4.91 -10.72 -7.78
N SER A 68 4.71 -11.97 -8.23
CA SER A 68 4.86 -13.13 -7.36
C SER A 68 6.31 -13.30 -6.91
N GLY A 69 6.52 -13.43 -5.61
CA GLY A 69 7.84 -13.50 -4.99
C GLY A 69 8.44 -12.15 -4.60
N VAL A 70 7.76 -11.03 -4.91
CA VAL A 70 8.16 -9.68 -4.48
C VAL A 70 6.97 -9.00 -3.83
N SER A 71 7.10 -8.59 -2.58
CA SER A 71 6.07 -7.85 -1.87
C SER A 71 6.12 -6.37 -2.22
N CYS A 72 5.04 -5.84 -2.81
CA CYS A 72 4.90 -4.42 -3.07
C CYS A 72 4.13 -3.77 -1.92
N LEU A 73 4.79 -2.90 -1.15
CA LEU A 73 4.20 -2.14 -0.06
C LEU A 73 4.14 -0.67 -0.43
N ASP A 74 2.98 -0.22 -0.88
CA ASP A 74 2.74 1.19 -1.17
C ASP A 74 2.77 2.02 0.12
N TYR A 75 3.75 2.93 0.23
CA TYR A 75 3.94 3.71 1.45
C TYR A 75 2.80 4.70 1.70
N MET A 76 2.16 5.23 0.65
CA MET A 76 0.97 6.05 0.81
C MET A 76 -0.19 5.26 1.42
N ALA A 77 -0.34 3.98 1.03
CA ALA A 77 -1.35 3.10 1.62
C ALA A 77 -1.03 2.76 3.07
N LEU A 78 0.25 2.54 3.41
CA LEU A 78 0.71 2.39 4.80
C LEU A 78 0.37 3.63 5.63
N TYR A 79 0.72 4.81 5.12
CA TYR A 79 0.46 6.08 5.79
C TYR A 79 -1.03 6.26 6.07
N LYS A 80 -1.90 6.08 5.06
CA LYS A 80 -3.35 6.18 5.21
C LYS A 80 -3.94 5.18 6.21
N ASN A 81 -3.38 3.98 6.28
CA ASN A 81 -3.92 2.91 7.12
C ASN A 81 -3.51 3.02 8.60
N PHE A 82 -2.34 3.58 8.86
CA PHE A 82 -1.77 3.63 10.20
C PHE A 82 -1.74 5.04 10.82
N THR A 83 -2.22 6.06 10.11
CA THR A 83 -2.44 7.40 10.68
C THR A 83 -3.92 7.62 10.93
N TYR A 84 -4.24 8.19 12.10
CA TYR A 84 -5.65 8.38 12.53
C TYR A 84 -6.28 9.63 11.95
N ASN A 85 -5.48 10.59 11.52
CA ASN A 85 -5.97 11.86 11.01
C ASN A 85 -6.17 11.78 9.50
N GLU A 86 -7.32 12.23 9.02
CA GLU A 86 -7.53 12.46 7.61
C GLU A 86 -6.75 13.70 7.15
N GLU A 87 -6.07 13.57 6.03
CA GLU A 87 -5.28 14.65 5.45
C GLU A 87 -6.03 15.30 4.29
N SER A 88 -5.87 16.60 4.14
CA SER A 88 -6.45 17.34 3.01
C SER A 88 -5.84 16.91 1.66
N SER A 89 -4.61 16.40 1.69
CA SER A 89 -3.90 15.85 0.52
C SER A 89 -2.93 14.77 0.95
N TYR A 90 -2.89 13.67 0.19
CA TYR A 90 -1.93 12.58 0.35
C TYR A 90 -0.83 12.60 -0.71
N SER A 91 -0.55 13.76 -1.32
CA SER A 91 0.61 13.90 -2.18
C SER A 91 1.90 13.78 -1.36
N LEU A 92 2.99 13.27 -1.99
CA LEU A 92 4.29 13.19 -1.32
C LEU A 92 4.74 14.56 -0.81
N GLU A 93 4.51 15.63 -1.58
CA GLU A 93 4.80 17.01 -1.18
C GLU A 93 4.10 17.40 0.12
N ALA A 94 2.77 17.18 0.20
CA ALA A 94 1.99 17.57 1.37
C ALA A 94 2.40 16.79 2.62
N ILE A 95 2.61 15.50 2.48
CA ILE A 95 2.97 14.64 3.61
C ILE A 95 4.42 14.86 4.05
N SER A 96 5.37 15.01 3.12
CA SER A 96 6.75 15.32 3.49
C SER A 96 6.87 16.68 4.16
N GLN A 97 6.15 17.69 3.69
CA GLN A 97 6.10 19.00 4.34
C GLN A 97 5.54 18.91 5.78
N LYS A 98 4.47 18.12 5.97
CA LYS A 98 3.89 17.91 7.28
C LYS A 98 4.82 17.14 8.22
N GLU A 99 5.35 16.02 7.75
CA GLU A 99 6.09 15.11 8.60
C GLU A 99 7.56 15.52 8.81
N LEU A 100 8.20 16.06 7.76
CA LEU A 100 9.63 16.39 7.79
C LEU A 100 9.91 17.90 7.85
N GLY A 101 8.92 18.74 7.58
CA GLY A 101 9.10 20.18 7.44
C GLY A 101 9.79 20.60 6.15
N LYS A 102 9.96 19.66 5.20
CA LYS A 102 10.57 19.90 3.89
C LYS A 102 9.75 19.16 2.81
N GLY A 103 9.76 19.69 1.61
CA GLY A 103 9.06 19.13 0.47
C GLY A 103 9.97 18.75 -0.67
N LYS A 104 9.37 18.56 -1.83
CA LYS A 104 10.08 18.27 -3.07
C LYS A 104 11.00 19.41 -3.50
N MET A 105 12.00 19.08 -4.27
CA MET A 105 12.83 20.09 -4.93
C MET A 105 11.97 20.96 -5.85
N LYS A 106 12.20 22.26 -5.81
CA LYS A 106 11.53 23.22 -6.71
C LYS A 106 12.35 23.34 -8.00
N TYR A 107 11.66 23.40 -9.11
CA TYR A 107 12.23 23.63 -10.43
C TYR A 107 11.35 24.60 -11.21
N GLU A 108 11.91 25.24 -12.24
CA GLU A 108 11.17 26.14 -13.12
C GLU A 108 10.67 25.42 -14.36
N GLY A 109 9.46 25.73 -14.81
CA GLY A 109 8.84 25.12 -15.99
C GLY A 109 8.19 23.75 -15.72
N THR A 110 8.25 22.88 -16.71
CA THR A 110 7.73 21.51 -16.64
C THR A 110 8.85 20.48 -16.38
N LEU A 111 8.47 19.25 -15.96
CA LEU A 111 9.44 18.15 -15.84
C LEU A 111 10.12 17.82 -17.17
N ASP A 112 9.40 17.98 -18.29
CA ASP A 112 9.97 17.80 -19.63
C ASP A 112 11.02 18.85 -19.96
N ASP A 113 10.80 20.09 -19.52
CA ASP A 113 11.78 21.17 -19.68
C ASP A 113 13.01 20.90 -18.81
N LEU A 114 12.81 20.48 -17.58
CA LEU A 114 13.92 20.11 -16.69
C LEU A 114 14.75 18.96 -17.28
N MET A 115 14.10 17.90 -17.79
CA MET A 115 14.78 16.76 -18.40
C MET A 115 15.59 17.16 -19.64
N LYS A 116 15.12 18.12 -20.45
CA LYS A 116 15.79 18.56 -21.67
C LYS A 116 16.95 19.55 -21.40
N ASN A 117 16.75 20.42 -20.42
CA ASN A 117 17.67 21.54 -20.18
C ASN A 117 18.69 21.23 -19.06
N ASP A 118 18.30 20.43 -18.05
CA ASP A 118 19.12 20.07 -16.91
C ASP A 118 18.84 18.62 -16.48
N ILE A 119 19.46 17.67 -17.17
CA ILE A 119 19.31 16.25 -16.88
C ILE A 119 19.79 15.87 -15.47
N GLN A 120 20.82 16.58 -14.95
CA GLN A 120 21.31 16.33 -13.59
C GLN A 120 20.27 16.79 -12.56
N GLY A 121 19.70 17.97 -12.73
CA GLY A 121 18.63 18.46 -11.88
C GLY A 121 17.38 17.57 -11.92
N TYR A 122 17.07 16.98 -13.09
CA TYR A 122 16.00 15.99 -13.21
C TYR A 122 16.28 14.70 -12.41
N ILE A 123 17.53 14.22 -12.46
CA ILE A 123 17.96 13.05 -11.67
C ILE A 123 17.91 13.37 -10.18
N ASP A 124 18.42 14.53 -9.78
CA ASP A 124 18.44 14.96 -8.38
C ASP A 124 17.02 15.14 -7.82
N TYR A 125 16.10 15.67 -8.64
CA TYR A 125 14.67 15.73 -8.31
C TYR A 125 14.09 14.34 -8.02
N ASN A 126 14.37 13.37 -8.88
CA ASN A 126 13.90 12.01 -8.71
C ASN A 126 14.49 11.34 -7.47
N MET A 127 15.79 11.54 -7.23
CA MET A 127 16.46 11.04 -6.02
C MET A 127 15.88 11.65 -4.76
N ASN A 128 15.61 12.96 -4.76
CA ASN A 128 14.96 13.62 -3.62
C ASN A 128 13.59 13.03 -3.30
N ASP A 129 12.78 12.66 -4.29
CA ASP A 129 11.48 12.02 -4.07
C ASP A 129 11.63 10.67 -3.36
N VAL A 130 12.66 9.90 -3.70
CA VAL A 130 12.98 8.62 -3.03
C VAL A 130 13.45 8.87 -1.59
N ASP A 131 14.34 9.84 -1.40
CA ASP A 131 14.89 10.21 -0.08
C ASP A 131 13.79 10.69 0.87
N LEU A 132 12.80 11.45 0.37
CA LEU A 132 11.65 11.88 1.17
C LEU A 132 10.86 10.69 1.71
N VAL A 133 10.59 9.67 0.90
CA VAL A 133 9.89 8.46 1.36
C VAL A 133 10.71 7.71 2.40
N TYR A 134 12.02 7.58 2.17
CA TYR A 134 12.93 6.96 3.12
C TYR A 134 12.93 7.69 4.47
N GLU A 135 13.05 9.02 4.45
CA GLU A 135 13.08 9.83 5.67
C GLU A 135 11.73 9.81 6.42
N ILE A 136 10.61 9.82 5.72
CA ILE A 136 9.29 9.62 6.34
C ILE A 136 9.27 8.27 7.07
N ASP A 137 9.78 7.19 6.45
CA ASP A 137 9.83 5.89 7.11
C ASP A 137 10.82 5.87 8.28
N GLN A 138 11.95 6.55 8.19
CA GLN A 138 12.88 6.66 9.33
C GLN A 138 12.23 7.32 10.54
N LYS A 139 11.33 8.29 10.31
CA LYS A 139 10.57 8.96 11.37
C LYS A 139 9.42 8.11 11.89
N MET A 140 8.61 7.57 11.00
CA MET A 140 7.32 6.94 11.34
C MET A 140 7.40 5.45 11.58
N LYS A 141 8.38 4.76 10.99
CA LYS A 141 8.60 3.29 11.13
C LYS A 141 7.40 2.44 10.70
N LEU A 142 6.63 2.90 9.71
CA LEU A 142 5.42 2.19 9.27
C LEU A 142 5.73 0.86 8.57
N MET A 143 6.89 0.76 7.90
CA MET A 143 7.36 -0.49 7.33
C MET A 143 7.62 -1.54 8.41
N ASP A 144 8.25 -1.15 9.52
CA ASP A 144 8.49 -2.05 10.65
C ASP A 144 7.20 -2.45 11.34
N LEU A 145 6.24 -1.53 11.46
CA LEU A 145 4.91 -1.83 11.98
C LEU A 145 4.19 -2.87 11.10
N ALA A 146 4.14 -2.65 9.78
CA ALA A 146 3.51 -3.59 8.84
C ALA A 146 4.17 -4.98 8.91
N ARG A 147 5.52 -5.02 8.94
CA ARG A 147 6.27 -6.27 9.14
C ARG A 147 5.89 -6.97 10.43
N GLY A 148 5.83 -6.23 11.54
CA GLY A 148 5.47 -6.78 12.85
C GLY A 148 4.07 -7.40 12.85
N ILE A 149 3.09 -6.72 12.25
CA ILE A 149 1.72 -7.22 12.11
C ILE A 149 1.68 -8.50 11.27
N CYS A 150 2.27 -8.46 10.07
CA CYS A 150 2.26 -9.60 9.15
C CYS A 150 3.04 -10.79 9.72
N HIS A 151 4.16 -10.55 10.40
CA HIS A 151 4.92 -11.60 11.06
C HIS A 151 4.12 -12.29 12.16
N LYS A 152 3.44 -11.53 13.02
CA LYS A 152 2.56 -12.08 14.07
C LYS A 152 1.32 -12.76 13.50
N GLY A 153 0.81 -12.24 12.38
CA GLY A 153 -0.31 -12.83 11.67
C GLY A 153 0.05 -14.03 10.80
N HIS A 154 1.35 -14.32 10.62
CA HIS A 154 1.83 -15.37 9.71
C HIS A 154 1.28 -15.24 8.29
N VAL A 155 1.26 -14.03 7.76
CA VAL A 155 0.75 -13.69 6.42
C VAL A 155 1.79 -12.94 5.60
N PRO A 156 1.68 -12.92 4.26
CA PRO A 156 2.51 -12.09 3.39
C PRO A 156 2.37 -10.60 3.70
N TYR A 157 3.40 -9.81 3.39
CA TYR A 157 3.42 -8.37 3.68
C TYR A 157 2.30 -7.59 3.00
N GLU A 158 1.85 -8.00 1.82
CA GLU A 158 0.74 -7.36 1.11
C GLU A 158 -0.61 -7.48 1.84
N ASP A 159 -0.68 -8.37 2.83
CA ASP A 159 -1.92 -8.58 3.59
C ASP A 159 -2.06 -7.65 4.81
N PHE A 160 -1.11 -6.72 5.03
CA PHE A 160 -1.20 -5.73 6.11
C PHE A 160 -2.47 -4.86 6.06
N LEU A 161 -3.03 -4.64 4.86
CA LEU A 161 -4.28 -3.90 4.65
C LEU A 161 -5.55 -4.73 4.97
N PHE A 162 -5.40 -6.01 5.31
CA PHE A 162 -6.54 -6.91 5.49
C PHE A 162 -6.56 -7.52 6.89
N PRO A 163 -7.20 -6.83 7.88
CA PRO A 163 -7.27 -7.30 9.26
C PRO A 163 -7.76 -8.73 9.41
N THR A 164 -8.75 -9.13 8.62
CA THR A 164 -9.29 -10.49 8.65
C THR A 164 -8.24 -11.56 8.32
N ARG A 165 -7.30 -11.27 7.41
CA ARG A 165 -6.27 -12.23 7.00
C ARG A 165 -5.24 -12.46 8.08
N TYR A 166 -4.68 -11.39 8.65
CA TYR A 166 -3.68 -11.56 9.70
C TYR A 166 -4.30 -12.03 11.01
N LEU A 167 -5.57 -11.76 11.28
CA LEU A 167 -6.29 -12.37 12.39
C LEU A 167 -6.55 -13.85 12.16
N ASP A 168 -6.97 -14.25 10.96
CA ASP A 168 -7.11 -15.66 10.57
C ASP A 168 -5.77 -16.41 10.72
N GLY A 169 -4.68 -15.84 10.20
CA GLY A 169 -3.35 -16.45 10.29
C GLY A 169 -2.87 -16.62 11.73
N ALA A 170 -3.08 -15.60 12.57
CA ALA A 170 -2.78 -15.67 14.01
C ALA A 170 -3.62 -16.75 14.72
N ALA A 171 -4.95 -16.78 14.44
CA ALA A 171 -5.86 -17.75 15.02
C ALA A 171 -5.48 -19.20 14.61
N LEU A 172 -5.22 -19.45 13.33
CA LEU A 172 -4.81 -20.75 12.82
C LEU A 172 -3.48 -21.22 13.45
N THR A 173 -2.53 -20.29 13.60
CA THR A 173 -1.26 -20.62 14.25
C THR A 173 -1.43 -20.93 15.73
N TYR A 174 -2.28 -20.18 16.42
CA TYR A 174 -2.62 -20.46 17.82
C TYR A 174 -3.30 -21.84 17.99
N MET A 175 -4.31 -22.14 17.17
CA MET A 175 -4.99 -23.43 17.16
C MET A 175 -4.02 -24.58 16.88
N LYS A 176 -3.11 -24.41 15.91
CA LYS A 176 -2.07 -25.40 15.61
C LYS A 176 -1.19 -25.70 16.85
N ARG A 177 -0.81 -24.67 17.62
CA ARG A 177 -0.03 -24.88 18.87
C ARG A 177 -0.79 -25.68 19.93
N LEU A 178 -2.12 -25.58 19.95
CA LEU A 178 -2.99 -26.33 20.83
C LEU A 178 -3.36 -27.73 20.28
N GLY A 179 -2.85 -28.11 19.11
CA GLY A 179 -3.23 -29.37 18.44
C GLY A 179 -4.67 -29.37 17.90
N ILE A 180 -5.29 -28.22 17.77
CA ILE A 180 -6.66 -28.07 17.26
C ILE A 180 -6.63 -27.86 15.75
N VAL A 181 -7.38 -28.66 15.01
CA VAL A 181 -7.57 -28.49 13.57
C VAL A 181 -8.76 -27.58 13.31
N ALA A 182 -8.50 -26.45 12.65
CA ALA A 182 -9.57 -25.55 12.25
C ALA A 182 -10.46 -26.19 11.18
N PRO A 183 -11.79 -25.95 11.19
CA PRO A 183 -12.66 -26.36 10.11
C PRO A 183 -12.31 -25.61 8.82
N ASN A 184 -12.62 -26.23 7.69
CA ASN A 184 -12.49 -25.54 6.40
C ASN A 184 -13.43 -24.33 6.35
N LYS A 185 -12.97 -23.24 5.72
CA LYS A 185 -13.89 -22.12 5.43
C LYS A 185 -15.01 -22.62 4.51
N PRO A 186 -16.27 -22.29 4.83
CA PRO A 186 -17.38 -22.62 3.93
C PRO A 186 -17.17 -21.90 2.59
N ARG A 187 -17.62 -22.52 1.50
CA ARG A 187 -17.63 -21.87 0.20
C ARG A 187 -18.64 -20.72 0.22
N HIS A 188 -18.44 -19.76 -0.67
CA HIS A 188 -19.30 -18.56 -0.71
C HIS A 188 -20.79 -18.89 -0.94
N ASP A 189 -21.06 -19.94 -1.68
CA ASP A 189 -22.40 -20.49 -1.93
C ASP A 189 -23.00 -21.28 -0.75
N GLU A 190 -22.16 -21.73 0.18
CA GLU A 190 -22.58 -22.44 1.40
C GLU A 190 -22.86 -21.49 2.57
N ILE A 191 -22.43 -20.22 2.47
CA ILE A 191 -22.64 -19.22 3.52
C ILE A 191 -24.12 -18.82 3.54
N LYS A 192 -24.88 -19.37 4.49
CA LYS A 192 -26.22 -18.87 4.77
C LYS A 192 -26.09 -17.48 5.40
N HIS A 193 -26.53 -16.46 4.68
CA HIS A 193 -26.72 -15.14 5.27
C HIS A 193 -27.78 -15.26 6.36
N VAL A 194 -27.35 -15.26 7.61
CA VAL A 194 -28.24 -15.11 8.75
C VAL A 194 -28.39 -13.61 8.95
N ASP A 195 -29.58 -13.08 8.74
CA ASP A 195 -29.89 -11.70 9.11
C ASP A 195 -29.80 -11.58 10.62
N LEU A 196 -28.63 -11.14 11.10
CA LEU A 196 -28.45 -10.80 12.49
C LEU A 196 -29.22 -9.50 12.76
N LEU A 197 -30.16 -9.55 13.70
CA LEU A 197 -30.84 -8.34 14.15
C LEU A 197 -29.79 -7.39 14.70
N GLY A 198 -29.51 -6.32 13.98
CA GLY A 198 -28.57 -5.28 14.39
C GLY A 198 -29.13 -4.40 15.51
N ALA A 199 -28.32 -3.50 16.02
CA ALA A 199 -28.78 -2.50 16.97
C ALA A 199 -29.85 -1.59 16.32
N TYR A 200 -30.74 -1.03 17.17
CA TYR A 200 -31.73 -0.08 16.71
C TYR A 200 -31.08 1.17 16.13
N VAL A 201 -31.35 1.47 14.89
CA VAL A 201 -30.89 2.69 14.21
C VAL A 201 -32.12 3.50 13.83
N LYS A 202 -32.25 4.69 14.44
CA LYS A 202 -33.28 5.64 14.08
C LYS A 202 -32.93 6.34 12.77
N ALA A 203 -33.87 6.35 11.82
CA ALA A 203 -33.68 7.11 10.60
C ALA A 203 -33.52 8.62 10.92
N PRO A 204 -32.56 9.33 10.30
CA PRO A 204 -32.40 10.74 10.50
C PRO A 204 -33.62 11.52 9.93
N ASN A 205 -34.00 12.60 10.60
CA ASN A 205 -34.98 13.53 10.04
C ASN A 205 -34.20 14.58 9.21
N PRO A 206 -34.26 14.55 7.87
CA PRO A 206 -33.56 15.51 7.04
C PRO A 206 -34.10 16.92 7.30
N GLY A 207 -33.19 17.90 7.47
CA GLY A 207 -33.59 19.27 7.71
C GLY A 207 -32.39 20.17 8.04
N ARG A 208 -32.67 21.47 8.14
CA ARG A 208 -31.71 22.46 8.61
C ARG A 208 -32.01 22.79 10.06
N TYR A 209 -31.09 22.43 10.94
CA TYR A 209 -31.23 22.64 12.37
C TYR A 209 -30.32 23.77 12.86
N LYS A 210 -30.78 24.57 13.81
CA LYS A 210 -29.97 25.52 14.57
C LYS A 210 -29.60 24.85 15.88
N TRP A 211 -28.37 25.04 16.32
CA TRP A 211 -27.89 24.49 17.60
C TRP A 211 -27.98 22.95 17.64
N VAL A 212 -27.07 22.30 16.97
CA VAL A 212 -26.94 20.83 17.00
C VAL A 212 -25.98 20.44 18.10
N TYR A 213 -26.42 19.52 18.97
CA TYR A 213 -25.59 18.86 19.96
C TYR A 213 -25.30 17.44 19.48
N ASP A 214 -24.04 17.09 19.46
CA ASP A 214 -23.59 15.71 19.23
C ASP A 214 -22.98 15.19 20.51
N LEU A 215 -23.55 14.09 21.05
CA LEU A 215 -23.08 13.44 22.26
C LEU A 215 -22.75 11.99 21.92
N ASP A 216 -21.48 11.62 22.06
CA ASP A 216 -21.03 10.25 21.96
C ASP A 216 -20.60 9.71 23.32
N LEU A 217 -20.99 8.47 23.63
CA LEU A 217 -20.60 7.78 24.85
C LEU A 217 -19.30 7.01 24.61
N THR A 218 -18.22 7.46 25.21
CA THR A 218 -16.92 6.77 25.13
C THR A 218 -17.07 5.33 25.60
N SER A 219 -16.70 4.39 24.72
CA SER A 219 -16.74 2.96 25.03
C SER A 219 -18.13 2.49 25.50
N LEU A 220 -19.18 2.79 24.74
CA LEU A 220 -20.58 2.53 25.12
C LEU A 220 -20.81 1.12 25.65
N TYR A 221 -20.38 0.09 24.90
CA TYR A 221 -20.59 -1.31 25.34
C TYR A 221 -19.87 -1.66 26.65
N PRO A 222 -18.55 -1.38 26.79
CA PRO A 222 -17.88 -1.60 28.07
C PRO A 222 -18.44 -0.77 29.24
N SER A 223 -19.08 0.36 28.95
CA SER A 223 -19.64 1.23 29.98
C SER A 223 -21.04 0.79 30.45
N ILE A 224 -21.73 -0.05 29.65
CA ILE A 224 -23.06 -0.56 29.99
C ILE A 224 -22.99 -1.96 30.63
N ILE A 225 -21.95 -2.75 30.33
CA ILE A 225 -21.68 -4.07 30.90
C ILE A 225 -21.09 -3.89 32.31
#